data_d881f44af9b708fe3966807fd5f52fdb
#
_entry.id   d881f44af9b708fe3966807fd5f52fdb
#
_cell.length_a   1.000
_cell.length_b   1.000
_cell.length_c   1.000
_cell.angle_alpha   90.00
_cell.angle_beta   90.00
_cell.angle_gamma   90.00
#
_symmetry.space_group_name_H-M   'P 1'
#
loop_
_entity.id
_entity.type
_entity.pdbx_description
1 polymer ?
#
loop_
_entity_poly.entity_id
_entity_poly.type
_entity_poly.pdbx_seq_one_letter_code
_entity_poly.pdbx_strand_id
1 'polypeptide(L)'
;MLPHLPPHIVQSSRLLQCKCGTPLALRFYQHDGDDYRLLTEMYQGFEPKEQSQGLPARLEQQREGWLRYMANKGINLLAIMEGKVVGHAALFEMEHGLRYEYLIFVHQDYQDRGVGTALTEMIKELAQEMGFDQIWLTVAAINRKAIHVYQKVGFCIVGPRDFECVMMLPLKQGDPR
;
A
#
# COMPACT_ATOMS: atom_id res chain seq x y z
N MET A 1 14.89 11.98 0.53
CA MET A 1 15.67 10.90 -0.13
C MET A 1 14.94 9.62 0.25
N LEU A 2 14.61 8.74 -0.70
CA LEU A 2 14.03 7.44 -0.34
C LEU A 2 15.00 6.74 0.62
N PRO A 3 14.52 6.13 1.72
CA PRO A 3 15.36 5.24 2.48
C PRO A 3 15.84 4.16 1.52
N HIS A 4 17.16 4.00 1.41
CA HIS A 4 17.72 2.90 0.62
C HIS A 4 17.27 1.60 1.25
N LEU A 5 16.29 0.94 0.62
CA LEU A 5 15.93 -0.40 1.03
C LEU A 5 17.16 -1.29 0.89
N PRO A 6 17.50 -2.07 1.92
CA PRO A 6 18.58 -3.05 1.80
C PRO A 6 18.36 -3.98 0.61
N PRO A 7 19.42 -4.40 -0.11
CA PRO A 7 19.28 -5.24 -1.30
C PRO A 7 18.48 -6.52 -1.08
N HIS A 8 18.58 -7.14 0.10
CA HIS A 8 17.83 -8.34 0.43
C HIS A 8 16.33 -8.09 0.55
N ILE A 9 15.91 -6.86 0.94
CA ILE A 9 14.50 -6.45 0.97
C ILE A 9 14.01 -6.22 -0.46
N VAL A 10 14.76 -5.46 -1.27
CA VAL A 10 14.36 -5.17 -2.67
C VAL A 10 14.18 -6.46 -3.47
N GLN A 11 15.02 -7.46 -3.22
CA GLN A 11 14.96 -8.77 -3.87
C GLN A 11 13.96 -9.73 -3.21
N SER A 12 13.40 -9.37 -2.06
CA SER A 12 12.44 -10.22 -1.40
C SER A 12 11.14 -10.31 -2.22
N SER A 13 10.70 -11.52 -2.43
CA SER A 13 9.41 -11.82 -3.04
C SER A 13 8.70 -12.87 -2.19
N ARG A 14 7.39 -12.75 -2.11
CA ARG A 14 6.56 -13.71 -1.38
C ARG A 14 5.52 -14.29 -2.31
N LEU A 15 5.45 -15.60 -2.37
CA LEU A 15 4.41 -16.31 -3.10
C LEU A 15 3.38 -16.83 -2.10
N LEU A 16 2.14 -16.43 -2.28
CA LEU A 16 0.99 -16.80 -1.45
C LEU A 16 -0.10 -17.40 -2.34
N GLN A 17 -1.11 -17.96 -1.71
CA GLN A 17 -2.38 -18.26 -2.40
C GLN A 17 -3.44 -17.25 -1.95
N CYS A 18 -4.14 -16.65 -2.91
CA CYS A 18 -5.32 -15.85 -2.59
C CYS A 18 -6.45 -16.75 -2.05
N LYS A 19 -7.49 -16.16 -1.50
CA LYS A 19 -8.67 -16.91 -1.03
C LYS A 19 -9.36 -17.74 -2.13
N CYS A 20 -9.13 -17.42 -3.38
CA CYS A 20 -9.65 -18.13 -4.55
C CYS A 20 -8.74 -19.29 -5.01
N GLY A 21 -7.60 -19.52 -4.33
CA GLY A 21 -6.64 -20.56 -4.68
C GLY A 21 -5.64 -20.16 -5.77
N THR A 22 -5.77 -18.99 -6.41
CA THR A 22 -4.83 -18.51 -7.43
C THR A 22 -3.54 -18.02 -6.78
N PRO A 23 -2.36 -18.32 -7.36
CA PRO A 23 -1.09 -17.79 -6.87
C PRO A 23 -1.08 -16.25 -6.87
N LEU A 24 -0.61 -15.67 -5.76
CA LEU A 24 -0.42 -14.25 -5.55
C LEU A 24 1.05 -13.99 -5.21
N ALA A 25 1.76 -13.30 -6.07
CA ALA A 25 3.13 -12.88 -5.81
C ALA A 25 3.15 -11.44 -5.27
N LEU A 26 3.87 -11.22 -4.18
CA LEU A 26 4.16 -9.90 -3.64
C LEU A 26 5.65 -9.62 -3.82
N ARG A 27 5.99 -8.47 -4.38
CA ARG A 27 7.39 -8.03 -4.51
C ARG A 27 7.51 -6.50 -4.58
N PHE A 28 8.68 -5.99 -4.23
CA PHE A 28 8.93 -4.57 -4.35
C PHE A 28 9.09 -4.15 -5.82
N TYR A 29 8.69 -2.90 -6.07
CA TYR A 29 8.83 -2.24 -7.38
C TYR A 29 10.31 -2.09 -7.75
N GLN A 30 10.64 -2.40 -9.00
CA GLN A 30 11.99 -2.27 -9.56
C GLN A 30 11.99 -1.24 -10.68
N HIS A 31 12.93 -0.29 -10.61
CA HIS A 31 13.01 0.82 -11.56
C HIS A 31 13.53 0.43 -12.94
N ASP A 32 14.27 -0.67 -13.02
CA ASP A 32 14.98 -1.18 -14.22
C ASP A 32 14.20 -2.24 -15.00
N GLY A 33 12.94 -2.48 -14.61
CA GLY A 33 12.08 -3.48 -15.20
C GLY A 33 10.80 -2.93 -15.84
N ASP A 34 9.90 -3.86 -16.15
CA ASP A 34 8.57 -3.57 -16.73
C ASP A 34 7.56 -3.01 -15.71
N ASP A 35 7.96 -2.79 -14.47
CA ASP A 35 7.05 -2.49 -13.37
C ASP A 35 6.24 -1.22 -13.56
N TYR A 36 6.87 -0.18 -14.11
CA TYR A 36 6.15 1.05 -14.41
C TYR A 36 5.03 0.83 -15.42
N ARG A 37 5.28 0.03 -16.46
CA ARG A 37 4.29 -0.34 -17.47
C ARG A 37 3.14 -1.15 -16.85
N LEU A 38 3.46 -2.20 -16.10
CA LEU A 38 2.47 -3.05 -15.42
C LEU A 38 1.61 -2.26 -14.43
N LEU A 39 2.25 -1.34 -13.69
CA LEU A 39 1.55 -0.47 -12.76
C LEU A 39 0.62 0.51 -13.51
N THR A 40 1.08 1.08 -14.62
CA THR A 40 0.28 1.94 -15.48
C THR A 40 -0.95 1.20 -16.04
N GLU A 41 -0.77 -0.03 -16.51
CA GLU A 41 -1.85 -0.88 -17.00
C GLU A 41 -2.91 -1.15 -15.92
N MET A 42 -2.49 -1.46 -14.68
CA MET A 42 -3.41 -1.60 -13.56
C MET A 42 -4.26 -0.34 -13.35
N TYR A 43 -3.63 0.83 -13.36
CA TYR A 43 -4.34 2.08 -13.08
C TYR A 43 -5.15 2.61 -14.27
N GLN A 44 -4.87 2.18 -15.50
CA GLN A 44 -5.73 2.46 -16.64
C GLN A 44 -7.11 1.79 -16.51
N GLY A 45 -7.12 0.56 -15.97
CA GLY A 45 -8.35 -0.19 -15.72
C GLY A 45 -8.96 0.02 -14.32
N PHE A 46 -8.32 0.83 -13.48
CA PHE A 46 -8.77 1.05 -12.11
C PHE A 46 -9.92 2.05 -12.06
N GLU A 47 -11.02 1.64 -11.48
CA GLU A 47 -12.15 2.52 -11.22
C GLU A 47 -12.07 2.99 -9.76
N PRO A 48 -11.71 4.27 -9.51
CA PRO A 48 -11.73 4.82 -8.17
C PRO A 48 -13.16 4.86 -7.67
N LYS A 49 -13.43 4.19 -6.57
CA LYS A 49 -14.70 4.33 -5.86
C LYS A 49 -14.74 5.71 -5.21
N GLU A 50 -15.92 6.24 -4.94
CA GLU A 50 -16.12 7.48 -4.19
C GLU A 50 -15.35 7.48 -2.84
N GLN A 51 -15.10 6.30 -2.30
CA GLN A 51 -14.39 6.05 -1.05
C GLN A 51 -12.86 6.17 -1.15
N SER A 52 -12.30 6.38 -2.33
CA SER A 52 -10.84 6.43 -2.56
C SER A 52 -10.25 7.85 -2.43
N GLN A 53 -11.00 8.81 -1.90
CA GLN A 53 -10.54 10.19 -1.68
C GLN A 53 -9.97 10.89 -2.93
N GLY A 54 -10.50 10.54 -4.13
CA GLY A 54 -10.07 11.11 -5.39
C GLY A 54 -8.74 10.61 -5.94
N LEU A 55 -8.13 9.61 -5.31
CA LEU A 55 -6.93 8.93 -5.81
C LEU A 55 -7.27 7.51 -6.30
N PRO A 56 -6.62 7.00 -7.34
CA PRO A 56 -5.75 7.72 -8.28
C PRO A 56 -6.51 8.78 -9.09
N ALA A 57 -5.79 9.77 -9.60
CA ALA A 57 -6.39 10.86 -10.37
C ALA A 57 -7.16 10.34 -11.59
N ARG A 58 -8.35 10.89 -11.83
CA ARG A 58 -9.25 10.46 -12.94
C ARG A 58 -8.71 10.84 -14.31
N LEU A 59 -8.15 12.04 -14.42
CA LEU A 59 -7.57 12.53 -15.67
C LEU A 59 -6.24 11.84 -15.95
N GLU A 60 -6.05 11.36 -17.19
CA GLU A 60 -4.85 10.59 -17.58
C GLU A 60 -3.54 11.31 -17.32
N GLN A 61 -3.43 12.58 -17.71
CA GLN A 61 -2.21 13.37 -17.47
C GLN A 61 -1.89 13.54 -15.98
N GLN A 62 -2.92 13.76 -15.15
CA GLN A 62 -2.75 13.87 -13.70
C GLN A 62 -2.35 12.52 -13.09
N ARG A 63 -2.95 11.44 -13.59
CA ARG A 63 -2.64 10.07 -13.16
C ARG A 63 -1.21 9.68 -13.50
N GLU A 64 -0.72 10.04 -14.69
CA GLU A 64 0.67 9.79 -15.09
C GLU A 64 1.66 10.54 -14.17
N GLY A 65 1.43 11.82 -13.91
CA GLY A 65 2.24 12.61 -12.98
C GLY A 65 2.25 12.02 -11.56
N TRP A 66 1.08 11.60 -11.08
CA TRP A 66 0.92 10.95 -9.79
C TRP A 66 1.66 9.59 -9.73
N LEU A 67 1.53 8.74 -10.77
CA LEU A 67 2.25 7.47 -10.85
C LEU A 67 3.76 7.65 -10.86
N ARG A 68 4.27 8.62 -11.61
CA ARG A 68 5.70 8.97 -11.59
C ARG A 68 6.17 9.42 -10.21
N TYR A 69 5.36 10.21 -9.52
CA TYR A 69 5.64 10.60 -8.14
C TYR A 69 5.69 9.38 -7.22
N MET A 70 4.68 8.52 -7.28
CA MET A 70 4.60 7.28 -6.51
C MET A 70 5.85 6.40 -6.71
N ALA A 71 6.17 6.13 -7.98
CA ALA A 71 7.32 5.29 -8.34
C ALA A 71 8.66 5.86 -7.85
N ASN A 72 8.84 7.18 -7.90
CA ASN A 72 10.12 7.83 -7.59
C ASN A 72 10.29 8.25 -6.12
N LYS A 73 9.20 8.38 -5.36
CA LYS A 73 9.22 8.93 -3.99
C LYS A 73 8.74 7.95 -2.93
N GLY A 74 7.99 6.93 -3.30
CA GLY A 74 7.46 5.93 -2.39
C GLY A 74 8.28 4.64 -2.35
N ILE A 75 8.24 3.94 -1.23
CA ILE A 75 8.57 2.52 -1.19
C ILE A 75 7.34 1.77 -1.72
N ASN A 76 7.46 1.18 -2.89
CA ASN A 76 6.31 0.60 -3.59
C ASN A 76 6.37 -0.93 -3.56
N LEU A 77 5.24 -1.56 -3.21
CA LEU A 77 5.02 -3.00 -3.17
C LEU A 77 3.92 -3.38 -4.15
N LEU A 78 4.18 -4.35 -5.01
CA LEU A 78 3.26 -4.83 -6.04
C LEU A 78 2.67 -6.19 -5.67
N ALA A 79 1.38 -6.35 -5.89
CA ALA A 79 0.69 -7.63 -5.85
C ALA A 79 0.43 -8.09 -7.29
N ILE A 80 0.90 -9.26 -7.66
CA ILE A 80 0.88 -9.77 -9.02
C ILE A 80 0.12 -11.09 -9.06
N MET A 81 -0.85 -11.19 -9.96
CA MET A 81 -1.57 -12.41 -10.29
C MET A 81 -1.60 -12.58 -11.80
N GLU A 82 -1.27 -13.78 -12.28
CA GLU A 82 -1.30 -14.11 -13.72
C GLU A 82 -0.50 -13.11 -14.59
N GLY A 83 0.63 -12.62 -14.08
CA GLY A 83 1.50 -11.66 -14.77
C GLY A 83 1.01 -10.22 -14.78
N LYS A 84 -0.10 -9.90 -14.10
CA LYS A 84 -0.67 -8.55 -14.02
C LYS A 84 -0.52 -8.00 -12.61
N VAL A 85 -0.26 -6.70 -12.48
CA VAL A 85 -0.37 -6.00 -11.20
C VAL A 85 -1.86 -5.85 -10.87
N VAL A 86 -2.27 -6.41 -9.74
CA VAL A 86 -3.66 -6.41 -9.25
C VAL A 86 -3.84 -5.61 -7.97
N GLY A 87 -2.72 -5.22 -7.36
CA GLY A 87 -2.70 -4.37 -6.18
C GLY A 87 -1.37 -3.65 -6.06
N HIS A 88 -1.40 -2.47 -5.48
CA HIS A 88 -0.24 -1.61 -5.26
C HIS A 88 -0.34 -1.00 -3.88
N ALA A 89 0.72 -1.08 -3.12
CA ALA A 89 0.86 -0.41 -1.83
C ALA A 89 2.12 0.46 -1.83
N ALA A 90 2.06 1.59 -1.15
CA ALA A 90 3.19 2.50 -1.08
C ALA A 90 3.33 3.13 0.31
N LEU A 91 4.57 3.37 0.73
CA LEU A 91 4.92 4.15 1.92
C LEU A 91 5.64 5.42 1.50
N PHE A 92 5.23 6.53 2.07
CA PHE A 92 5.87 7.84 1.91
C PHE A 92 6.37 8.35 3.24
N GLU A 93 7.61 8.79 3.27
CA GLU A 93 8.18 9.43 4.46
C GLU A 93 7.43 10.74 4.77
N MET A 94 6.90 10.85 5.97
CA MET A 94 6.22 12.06 6.45
C MET A 94 7.16 12.95 7.25
N GLU A 95 7.94 12.38 8.15
CA GLU A 95 8.76 13.11 9.11
C GLU A 95 10.04 12.33 9.47
N HIS A 96 11.18 12.84 9.04
CA HIS A 96 12.54 12.44 9.46
C HIS A 96 12.80 10.92 9.63
N GLY A 97 12.27 10.10 8.72
CA GLY A 97 12.54 8.66 8.67
C GLY A 97 11.81 7.80 9.71
N LEU A 98 10.93 8.38 10.54
CA LEU A 98 10.26 7.67 11.62
C LEU A 98 8.78 7.41 11.36
N ARG A 99 8.12 8.26 10.59
CA ARG A 99 6.69 8.19 10.27
C ARG A 99 6.46 8.10 8.79
N TYR A 100 5.60 7.20 8.39
CA TYR A 100 5.28 6.93 7.00
C TYR A 100 3.79 6.95 6.76
N GLU A 101 3.38 7.61 5.67
CA GLU A 101 2.02 7.53 5.15
C GLU A 101 1.88 6.29 4.26
N TYR A 102 0.81 5.56 4.45
CA TYR A 102 0.48 4.34 3.74
C TYR A 102 -0.67 4.55 2.77
N LEU A 103 -0.43 4.21 1.52
CA LEU A 103 -1.43 4.16 0.47
C LEU A 103 -1.55 2.73 -0.05
N ILE A 104 -2.78 2.30 -0.36
CA ILE A 104 -3.04 1.00 -0.95
C ILE A 104 -4.21 1.05 -1.93
N PHE A 105 -4.05 0.40 -3.06
CA PHE A 105 -5.06 0.24 -4.09
C PHE A 105 -5.11 -1.22 -4.53
N VAL A 106 -6.30 -1.80 -4.59
CA VAL A 106 -6.54 -3.14 -5.12
C VAL A 106 -7.56 -3.01 -6.23
N HIS A 107 -7.18 -3.44 -7.43
CA HIS A 107 -8.05 -3.39 -8.61
C HIS A 107 -9.40 -4.04 -8.30
N GLN A 108 -10.50 -3.42 -8.71
CA GLN A 108 -11.86 -3.80 -8.34
C GLN A 108 -12.18 -5.28 -8.59
N ASP A 109 -11.67 -5.86 -9.68
CA ASP A 109 -11.90 -7.26 -10.05
C ASP A 109 -11.17 -8.26 -9.15
N TYR A 110 -10.22 -7.79 -8.32
CA TYR A 110 -9.38 -8.62 -7.44
C TYR A 110 -9.60 -8.32 -5.96
N GLN A 111 -10.59 -7.50 -5.62
CA GLN A 111 -10.98 -7.25 -4.23
C GLN A 111 -11.61 -8.50 -3.59
N ASP A 112 -11.70 -8.49 -2.27
CA ASP A 112 -12.25 -9.57 -1.44
C ASP A 112 -11.50 -10.92 -1.53
N ARG A 113 -10.36 -10.98 -2.26
CA ARG A 113 -9.50 -12.17 -2.43
C ARG A 113 -8.32 -12.24 -1.45
N GLY A 114 -8.23 -11.29 -0.50
CA GLY A 114 -7.13 -11.24 0.48
C GLY A 114 -5.92 -10.42 0.04
N VAL A 115 -5.91 -9.87 -1.19
CA VAL A 115 -4.79 -9.07 -1.74
C VAL A 115 -4.45 -7.89 -0.83
N GLY A 116 -5.45 -7.12 -0.42
CA GLY A 116 -5.24 -5.95 0.46
C GLY A 116 -4.63 -6.32 1.81
N THR A 117 -5.09 -7.41 2.42
CA THR A 117 -4.53 -7.91 3.68
C THR A 117 -3.07 -8.30 3.50
N ALA A 118 -2.76 -9.09 2.46
CA ALA A 118 -1.40 -9.56 2.20
C ALA A 118 -0.41 -8.41 1.94
N LEU A 119 -0.81 -7.40 1.16
CA LEU A 119 -0.03 -6.18 0.96
C LEU A 119 0.23 -5.44 2.28
N THR A 120 -0.81 -5.26 3.10
CA THR A 120 -0.70 -4.51 4.36
C THR A 120 0.17 -5.25 5.39
N GLU A 121 0.08 -6.58 5.46
CA GLU A 121 0.93 -7.42 6.30
C GLU A 121 2.40 -7.32 5.89
N MET A 122 2.71 -7.42 4.59
CA MET A 122 4.09 -7.31 4.11
C MET A 122 4.68 -5.90 4.33
N ILE A 123 3.88 -4.85 4.19
CA ILE A 123 4.29 -3.47 4.51
C ILE A 123 4.58 -3.32 6.01
N LYS A 124 3.77 -3.92 6.89
CA LYS A 124 4.03 -3.92 8.32
C LYS A 124 5.36 -4.59 8.66
N GLU A 125 5.61 -5.77 8.10
CA GLU A 125 6.86 -6.52 8.32
C GLU A 125 8.07 -5.71 7.85
N LEU A 126 8.01 -5.12 6.64
CA LEU A 126 9.04 -4.21 6.14
C LEU A 126 9.32 -3.07 7.13
N ALA A 127 8.27 -2.40 7.57
CA ALA A 127 8.42 -1.24 8.44
C ALA A 127 9.00 -1.60 9.81
N GLN A 128 8.68 -2.79 10.33
CA GLN A 128 9.30 -3.34 11.53
C GLN A 128 10.79 -3.63 11.33
N GLU A 129 11.16 -4.25 10.20
CA GLU A 129 12.55 -4.56 9.86
C GLU A 129 13.39 -3.29 9.66
N MET A 130 12.78 -2.26 9.05
CA MET A 130 13.41 -0.96 8.84
C MET A 130 13.47 -0.09 10.12
N GLY A 131 12.84 -0.52 11.20
CA GLY A 131 12.82 0.20 12.47
C GLY A 131 11.99 1.47 12.47
N PHE A 132 10.95 1.55 11.61
CA PHE A 132 10.02 2.68 11.60
C PHE A 132 9.23 2.72 12.91
N ASP A 133 8.82 3.91 13.34
CA ASP A 133 8.06 4.06 14.58
C ASP A 133 6.57 3.81 14.35
N GLN A 134 6.04 4.34 13.26
CA GLN A 134 4.61 4.36 13.01
C GLN A 134 4.30 4.42 11.51
N ILE A 135 3.20 3.77 11.12
CA ILE A 135 2.58 3.93 9.81
C ILE A 135 1.22 4.59 10.00
N TRP A 136 0.93 5.59 9.19
CA TRP A 136 -0.31 6.35 9.19
C TRP A 136 -1.06 6.19 7.88
N LEU A 137 -2.36 6.25 7.93
CA LEU A 137 -3.21 6.33 6.75
C LEU A 137 -4.47 7.15 7.05
N THR A 138 -5.05 7.69 6.00
CA THR A 138 -6.39 8.28 6.03
C THR A 138 -7.32 7.44 5.17
N VAL A 139 -8.52 7.19 5.65
CA VAL A 139 -9.53 6.38 4.96
C VAL A 139 -10.92 6.99 5.14
N ALA A 140 -11.73 7.01 4.09
CA ALA A 140 -13.12 7.45 4.20
C ALA A 140 -13.88 6.59 5.22
N ALA A 141 -14.60 7.22 6.14
CA ALA A 141 -15.31 6.53 7.23
C ALA A 141 -16.35 5.52 6.73
N ILE A 142 -16.86 5.72 5.51
CA ILE A 142 -17.79 4.80 4.84
C ILE A 142 -17.10 3.56 4.26
N ASN A 143 -15.77 3.58 4.09
CA ASN A 143 -15.00 2.46 3.54
C ASN A 143 -14.74 1.37 4.60
N ARG A 144 -15.82 0.76 5.08
CA ARG A 144 -15.77 -0.25 6.13
C ARG A 144 -14.88 -1.45 5.78
N LYS A 145 -14.79 -1.83 4.49
CA LYS A 145 -13.94 -2.94 4.04
C LYS A 145 -12.48 -2.65 4.26
N ALA A 146 -12.01 -1.46 3.86
CA ALA A 146 -10.63 -1.06 4.08
C ALA A 146 -10.31 -0.92 5.56
N ILE A 147 -11.18 -0.27 6.34
CA ILE A 147 -11.03 -0.14 7.80
C ILE A 147 -10.88 -1.52 8.46
N HIS A 148 -11.70 -2.50 8.06
CA HIS A 148 -11.61 -3.86 8.59
C HIS A 148 -10.25 -4.53 8.26
N VAL A 149 -9.75 -4.35 7.03
CA VAL A 149 -8.41 -4.86 6.63
C VAL A 149 -7.33 -4.25 7.51
N TYR A 150 -7.35 -2.94 7.70
CA TYR A 150 -6.34 -2.24 8.51
C TYR A 150 -6.39 -2.66 9.98
N GLN A 151 -7.59 -2.74 10.56
CA GLN A 151 -7.77 -3.21 11.95
C GLN A 151 -7.25 -4.63 12.15
N LYS A 152 -7.51 -5.53 11.19
CA LYS A 152 -7.01 -6.91 11.23
C LYS A 152 -5.48 -6.97 11.29
N VAL A 153 -4.77 -6.05 10.64
CA VAL A 153 -3.30 -5.99 10.65
C VAL A 153 -2.75 -5.27 11.89
N GLY A 154 -3.61 -4.53 12.61
CA GLY A 154 -3.26 -3.88 13.88
C GLY A 154 -3.33 -2.35 13.86
N PHE A 155 -3.83 -1.74 12.79
CA PHE A 155 -4.10 -0.31 12.79
C PHE A 155 -5.22 0.04 13.75
N CYS A 156 -5.06 1.14 14.47
CA CYS A 156 -6.05 1.73 15.35
C CYS A 156 -6.53 3.07 14.79
N ILE A 157 -7.80 3.41 15.01
CA ILE A 157 -8.32 4.74 14.68
C ILE A 157 -7.81 5.73 15.70
N VAL A 158 -7.32 6.88 15.21
CA VAL A 158 -6.77 7.97 16.02
C VAL A 158 -7.60 9.23 15.78
N GLY A 159 -8.10 9.82 16.84
CA GLY A 159 -8.91 11.05 16.76
C GLY A 159 -10.38 10.84 16.41
N PRO A 160 -11.09 11.91 16.04
CA PRO A 160 -12.51 11.86 15.71
C PRO A 160 -12.80 11.08 14.44
N ARG A 161 -14.00 10.53 14.35
CA ARG A 161 -14.52 9.84 13.17
C ARG A 161 -15.56 10.75 12.50
N ASP A 162 -15.08 11.52 11.54
CA ASP A 162 -15.96 12.36 10.74
C ASP A 162 -16.21 11.72 9.36
N PHE A 163 -16.00 12.47 8.27
CA PHE A 163 -16.05 11.92 6.91
C PHE A 163 -14.87 11.00 6.59
N GLU A 164 -13.77 11.19 7.31
CA GLU A 164 -12.53 10.43 7.19
C GLU A 164 -12.08 9.95 8.58
N CYS A 165 -11.40 8.82 8.58
CA CYS A 165 -10.73 8.29 9.76
C CYS A 165 -9.23 8.31 9.52
N VAL A 166 -8.48 8.89 10.44
CA VAL A 166 -7.04 8.67 10.51
C VAL A 166 -6.78 7.39 11.28
N MET A 167 -5.96 6.51 10.73
CA MET A 167 -5.56 5.28 11.39
C MET A 167 -4.05 5.22 11.52
N MET A 168 -3.56 4.60 12.58
CA MET A 168 -2.15 4.48 12.90
C MET A 168 -1.82 3.05 13.31
N LEU A 169 -0.71 2.53 12.81
CA LEU A 169 -0.09 1.29 13.23
C LEU A 169 1.18 1.62 14.03
N PRO A 170 1.19 1.41 15.35
CA PRO A 170 2.42 1.53 16.15
C PRO A 170 3.31 0.32 15.87
N LEU A 171 4.60 0.55 15.58
CA LEU A 171 5.57 -0.51 15.28
C LEU A 171 6.58 -0.70 16.41
N LYS A 172 6.94 0.36 17.11
CA LYS A 172 7.68 0.27 18.36
C LYS A 172 6.70 0.08 19.52
N GLN A 173 6.92 -0.93 20.33
CA GLN A 173 6.25 -1.00 21.63
C GLN A 173 6.79 0.18 22.44
N GLY A 174 5.95 1.18 22.67
CA GLY A 174 6.27 2.25 23.59
C GLY A 174 6.54 1.64 24.95
N ASP A 175 7.71 1.92 25.51
CA ASP A 175 7.95 1.75 26.93
C ASP A 175 6.86 2.59 27.65
N PRO A 176 5.98 1.99 28.43
CA PRO A 176 4.97 2.74 29.18
C PRO A 176 5.68 3.50 30.30
N ARG A 177 6.07 4.74 30.02
CA ARG A 177 6.47 5.69 31.05
C ARG A 177 5.34 6.68 31.30
#